data_ac4fdbfab15eaeb3eb5cc1845db0bb72
#
_entry.id   ac4fdbfab15eaeb3eb5cc1845db0bb72
#
_cell.length_a   1.000
_cell.length_b   1.000
_cell.length_c   1.000
_cell.angle_alpha   90.00
_cell.angle_beta   90.00
_cell.angle_gamma   90.00
#
_symmetry.space_group_name_H-M   'P 1'
#
loop_
_entity.id
_entity.type
_entity.pdbx_description
1 polymer ?
#
loop_
_entity_poly.entity_id
_entity_poly.type
_entity_poly.pdbx_seq_one_letter_code
_entity_poly.pdbx_strand_id
1 'polypeptide(L)'
;MRIPILTERLTIRKLERQDAERLFRYRSNPSVNRFQFWEPASIEEVQSFIEGTGGVAKENFGAWRQFGLFLRASDQLMGDCGYRSLAEDLSQAEIAVTVAPEFQGQGFGDEAVRALLGLLFREEGKRRVFASVDPENTAAVALFKRVGMRVEAHFVESLWFKGRWADDLIFGLLAREYKGKN
;
A
#
# COMPACT_ATOMS: atom_id res chain seq x y z
N MET A 1 5.85 -16.65 -1.05
CA MET A 1 5.66 -15.39 -0.26
C MET A 1 5.69 -15.72 1.22
N ARG A 2 6.62 -15.14 1.95
CA ARG A 2 6.78 -15.35 3.39
C ARG A 2 6.04 -14.25 4.15
N ILE A 3 4.92 -14.55 4.79
CA ILE A 3 4.17 -13.68 5.69
C ILE A 3 4.11 -14.39 7.05
N PRO A 4 4.33 -13.72 8.18
CA PRO A 4 4.55 -12.29 8.33
C PRO A 4 5.95 -11.81 7.89
N ILE A 5 6.04 -10.54 7.44
CA ILE A 5 7.32 -9.84 7.25
C ILE A 5 7.61 -9.08 8.54
N LEU A 6 8.80 -9.28 9.09
CA LEU A 6 9.28 -8.56 10.26
C LEU A 6 10.30 -7.50 9.83
N THR A 7 10.11 -6.27 10.31
CA THR A 7 11.06 -5.19 10.17
C THR A 7 11.60 -4.78 11.55
N GLU A 8 12.29 -3.67 11.66
CA GLU A 8 12.77 -3.16 12.95
C GLU A 8 11.61 -2.88 13.92
N ARG A 9 10.56 -2.17 13.44
CA ARG A 9 9.44 -1.69 14.26
C ARG A 9 8.09 -2.28 13.88
N LEU A 10 7.97 -2.95 12.70
CA LEU A 10 6.70 -3.41 12.16
C LEU A 10 6.65 -4.93 12.01
N THR A 11 5.44 -5.46 12.19
CA THR A 11 5.00 -6.76 11.67
C THR A 11 4.00 -6.49 10.55
N ILE A 12 4.29 -6.97 9.34
CA ILE A 12 3.36 -6.91 8.20
C ILE A 12 2.73 -8.29 8.06
N ARG A 13 1.45 -8.40 8.37
CA ARG A 13 0.69 -9.65 8.38
C ARG A 13 -0.68 -9.50 7.73
N LYS A 14 -1.34 -10.61 7.46
CA LYS A 14 -2.73 -10.60 7.03
C LYS A 14 -3.59 -9.88 8.07
N LEU A 15 -4.58 -9.15 7.58
CA LEU A 15 -5.65 -8.61 8.41
C LEU A 15 -6.56 -9.75 8.87
N GLU A 16 -7.05 -9.66 10.08
CA GLU A 16 -8.01 -10.58 10.68
C GLU A 16 -9.30 -9.83 11.03
N ARG A 17 -10.41 -10.54 11.20
CA ARG A 17 -11.71 -9.93 11.50
C ARG A 17 -11.68 -8.97 12.70
N GLN A 18 -10.89 -9.29 13.70
CA GLN A 18 -10.69 -8.43 14.89
C GLN A 18 -10.02 -7.09 14.60
N ASP A 19 -9.32 -6.95 13.46
CA ASP A 19 -8.65 -5.72 13.04
C ASP A 19 -9.63 -4.71 12.40
N ALA A 20 -10.87 -5.13 12.11
CA ALA A 20 -11.84 -4.38 11.30
C ALA A 20 -12.20 -3.02 11.91
N GLU A 21 -12.45 -2.95 13.22
CA GLU A 21 -12.82 -1.69 13.88
C GLU A 21 -11.73 -0.63 13.74
N ARG A 22 -10.47 -1.05 13.92
CA ARG A 22 -9.36 -0.12 13.81
C ARG A 22 -9.08 0.27 12.36
N LEU A 23 -9.19 -0.67 11.41
CA LEU A 23 -9.10 -0.39 9.98
C LEU A 23 -10.18 0.61 9.56
N PHE A 24 -11.43 0.39 9.96
CA PHE A 24 -12.53 1.31 9.72
C PHE A 24 -12.23 2.72 10.24
N ARG A 25 -11.77 2.83 11.49
CA ARG A 25 -11.52 4.11 12.15
C ARG A 25 -10.57 5.02 11.38
N TYR A 26 -9.43 4.51 10.87
CA TYR A 26 -8.52 5.38 10.13
C TYR A 26 -8.86 5.49 8.65
N ARG A 27 -9.48 4.47 8.05
CA ARG A 27 -9.90 4.54 6.65
C ARG A 27 -11.07 5.48 6.41
N SER A 28 -11.99 5.63 7.38
CA SER A 28 -13.07 6.62 7.34
C SER A 28 -12.65 8.01 7.79
N ASN A 29 -11.41 8.20 8.28
CA ASN A 29 -10.92 9.53 8.64
C ASN A 29 -10.75 10.40 7.39
N PRO A 30 -11.38 11.60 7.31
CA PRO A 30 -11.31 12.46 6.13
C PRO A 30 -9.89 12.82 5.67
N SER A 31 -8.94 12.97 6.60
CA SER A 31 -7.54 13.29 6.24
C SER A 31 -6.82 12.14 5.54
N VAL A 32 -7.19 10.89 5.83
CA VAL A 32 -6.66 9.68 5.16
C VAL A 32 -7.41 9.42 3.88
N ASN A 33 -8.73 9.46 3.96
CA ASN A 33 -9.63 9.12 2.88
C ASN A 33 -9.53 10.08 1.68
N ARG A 34 -9.14 11.35 1.90
CA ARG A 34 -9.01 12.36 0.85
C ARG A 34 -8.33 11.85 -0.43
N PHE A 35 -7.36 10.94 -0.31
CA PHE A 35 -6.57 10.39 -1.42
C PHE A 35 -6.80 8.89 -1.66
N GLN A 36 -7.85 8.31 -1.07
CA GLN A 36 -8.14 6.87 -1.16
C GLN A 36 -9.39 6.62 -2.00
N PHE A 37 -9.31 5.62 -2.89
CA PHE A 37 -10.47 5.19 -3.67
C PHE A 37 -11.52 4.48 -2.84
N TRP A 38 -11.10 3.75 -1.80
CA TRP A 38 -11.99 3.02 -0.92
C TRP A 38 -12.20 3.77 0.39
N GLU A 39 -13.46 4.09 0.66
CA GLU A 39 -13.97 4.66 1.87
C GLU A 39 -15.04 3.72 2.42
N PRO A 40 -14.73 2.93 3.48
CA PRO A 40 -15.70 1.99 4.02
C PRO A 40 -16.88 2.74 4.67
N ALA A 41 -18.09 2.31 4.36
CA ALA A 41 -19.31 2.87 4.93
C ALA A 41 -19.63 2.29 6.33
N SER A 42 -19.13 1.09 6.65
CA SER A 42 -19.37 0.43 7.93
C SER A 42 -18.27 -0.56 8.32
N ILE A 43 -18.30 -1.00 9.58
CA ILE A 43 -17.38 -2.05 10.07
C ILE A 43 -17.66 -3.39 9.36
N GLU A 44 -18.92 -3.70 9.06
CA GLU A 44 -19.33 -4.90 8.35
C GLU A 44 -18.76 -4.96 6.93
N GLU A 45 -18.71 -3.81 6.24
CA GLU A 45 -18.03 -3.71 4.95
C GLU A 45 -16.53 -4.00 5.07
N VAL A 46 -15.87 -3.47 6.11
CA VAL A 46 -14.46 -3.76 6.38
C VAL A 46 -14.24 -5.24 6.71
N GLN A 47 -15.14 -5.86 7.47
CA GLN A 47 -15.07 -7.30 7.76
C GLN A 47 -15.16 -8.12 6.47
N SER A 48 -16.13 -7.80 5.61
CA SER A 48 -16.29 -8.44 4.30
C SER A 48 -15.07 -8.26 3.40
N PHE A 49 -14.49 -7.05 3.41
CA PHE A 49 -13.23 -6.77 2.71
C PHE A 49 -12.07 -7.64 3.23
N ILE A 50 -11.90 -7.75 4.55
CA ILE A 50 -10.85 -8.58 5.16
C ILE A 50 -11.03 -10.04 4.78
N GLU A 51 -12.24 -10.57 4.84
CA GLU A 51 -12.56 -11.94 4.46
C GLU A 51 -12.29 -12.19 2.97
N GLY A 52 -12.65 -11.25 2.11
CA GLY A 52 -12.39 -11.31 0.66
C GLY A 52 -10.92 -11.23 0.28
N THR A 53 -10.11 -10.43 0.99
CA THR A 53 -8.67 -10.27 0.69
C THR A 53 -7.80 -11.36 1.32
N GLY A 54 -8.27 -12.00 2.40
CA GLY A 54 -7.57 -13.09 3.09
C GLY A 54 -7.43 -14.36 2.26
N GLY A 55 -8.28 -14.54 1.25
CA GLY A 55 -8.39 -15.73 0.41
C GLY A 55 -8.03 -15.53 -1.05
N VAL A 56 -7.30 -14.48 -1.45
CA VAL A 56 -6.94 -14.28 -2.86
C VAL A 56 -6.10 -15.46 -3.34
N ALA A 57 -6.74 -16.37 -4.05
CA ALA A 57 -6.09 -17.45 -4.78
C ALA A 57 -5.03 -16.83 -5.71
N LYS A 58 -3.90 -17.53 -5.89
CA LYS A 58 -2.82 -17.12 -6.79
C LYS A 58 -3.30 -16.75 -8.22
N GLU A 59 -4.53 -17.12 -8.54
CA GLU A 59 -5.15 -17.04 -9.88
C GLU A 59 -5.95 -15.75 -10.12
N ASN A 60 -6.20 -14.91 -9.10
CA ASN A 60 -6.87 -13.63 -9.28
C ASN A 60 -5.85 -12.54 -9.67
N PHE A 61 -5.40 -12.59 -10.91
CA PHE A 61 -4.52 -11.58 -11.51
C PHE A 61 -5.24 -10.22 -11.51
N GLY A 62 -4.58 -9.18 -10.98
CA GLY A 62 -5.14 -7.83 -10.87
C GLY A 62 -5.86 -7.53 -9.55
N ALA A 63 -6.16 -8.52 -8.72
CA ALA A 63 -6.71 -8.27 -7.39
C ALA A 63 -5.63 -7.78 -6.40
N TRP A 64 -6.02 -6.85 -5.55
CA TRP A 64 -5.17 -6.36 -4.47
C TRP A 64 -4.94 -7.44 -3.40
N ARG A 65 -3.69 -7.61 -3.00
CA ARG A 65 -3.30 -8.34 -1.80
C ARG A 65 -3.01 -7.34 -0.71
N GLN A 66 -3.85 -7.33 0.32
CA GLN A 66 -3.79 -6.35 1.40
C GLN A 66 -3.21 -6.97 2.68
N PHE A 67 -2.39 -6.19 3.38
CA PHE A 67 -1.75 -6.57 4.64
C PHE A 67 -1.88 -5.44 5.65
N GLY A 68 -2.06 -5.78 6.91
CA GLY A 68 -1.98 -4.83 8.01
C GLY A 68 -0.53 -4.54 8.40
N LEU A 69 -0.29 -3.30 8.81
CA LEU A 69 0.94 -2.83 9.42
C LEU A 69 0.74 -2.76 10.93
N PHE A 70 1.47 -3.57 11.68
CA PHE A 70 1.33 -3.65 13.13
C PHE A 70 2.61 -3.22 13.82
N LEU A 71 2.49 -2.46 14.92
CA LEU A 71 3.63 -2.16 15.78
C LEU A 71 4.12 -3.44 16.46
N ARG A 72 5.39 -3.80 16.35
CA ARG A 72 5.94 -4.99 16.99
C ARG A 72 5.85 -4.93 18.51
N ALA A 73 5.91 -3.74 19.11
CA ALA A 73 5.90 -3.57 20.55
C ALA A 73 4.52 -3.83 21.20
N SER A 74 3.42 -3.65 20.44
CA SER A 74 2.05 -3.68 21.00
C SER A 74 1.05 -4.48 20.18
N ASP A 75 1.46 -5.01 19.02
CA ASP A 75 0.59 -5.61 18.01
C ASP A 75 -0.59 -4.71 17.56
N GLN A 76 -0.43 -3.39 17.74
CA GLN A 76 -1.43 -2.42 17.36
C GLN A 76 -1.41 -2.18 15.85
N LEU A 77 -2.55 -2.36 15.18
CA LEU A 77 -2.72 -1.99 13.77
C LEU A 77 -2.57 -0.49 13.62
N MET A 78 -1.62 -0.05 12.80
CA MET A 78 -1.27 1.35 12.58
C MET A 78 -1.44 1.81 11.12
N GLY A 79 -1.82 0.91 10.25
CA GLY A 79 -1.97 1.17 8.83
C GLY A 79 -2.11 -0.12 8.04
N ASP A 80 -2.07 0.02 6.75
CA ASP A 80 -2.09 -1.12 5.84
C ASP A 80 -1.28 -0.84 4.58
N CYS A 81 -0.83 -1.89 3.93
CA CYS A 81 -0.17 -1.83 2.64
C CYS A 81 -0.64 -2.98 1.76
N GLY A 82 -0.44 -2.84 0.48
CA GLY A 82 -0.81 -3.91 -0.44
C GLY A 82 -0.14 -3.76 -1.78
N TYR A 83 -0.33 -4.79 -2.61
CA TYR A 83 0.07 -4.77 -4.00
C TYR A 83 -0.91 -5.55 -4.87
N ARG A 84 -0.93 -5.22 -6.15
CA ARG A 84 -1.56 -6.03 -7.19
C ARG A 84 -0.56 -6.27 -8.33
N SER A 85 -0.54 -7.50 -8.88
CA SER A 85 0.17 -7.77 -10.12
C SER A 85 -0.67 -7.33 -11.29
N LEU A 86 -0.07 -6.77 -12.34
CA LEU A 86 -0.81 -6.45 -13.56
C LEU A 86 -1.23 -7.75 -14.26
N ALA A 87 -2.47 -7.82 -14.70
CA ALA A 87 -2.99 -9.00 -15.40
C ALA A 87 -2.27 -9.23 -16.74
N GLU A 88 -1.88 -8.15 -17.41
CA GLU A 88 -1.21 -8.16 -18.71
C GLU A 88 0.28 -8.49 -18.60
N ASP A 89 0.90 -8.22 -17.45
CA ASP A 89 2.32 -8.48 -17.20
C ASP A 89 2.57 -8.75 -15.71
N LEU A 90 2.54 -10.01 -15.34
CA LEU A 90 2.74 -10.45 -13.95
C LEU A 90 4.12 -10.13 -13.38
N SER A 91 5.08 -9.73 -14.23
CA SER A 91 6.39 -9.25 -13.77
C SER A 91 6.35 -7.82 -13.20
N GLN A 92 5.20 -7.15 -13.30
CA GLN A 92 4.98 -5.83 -12.74
C GLN A 92 3.98 -5.87 -11.57
N ALA A 93 4.16 -4.97 -10.62
CA ALA A 93 3.23 -4.80 -9.51
C ALA A 93 3.02 -3.33 -9.18
N GLU A 94 1.77 -2.99 -8.88
CA GLU A 94 1.39 -1.72 -8.26
C GLU A 94 1.37 -1.89 -6.74
N ILE A 95 1.83 -0.87 -6.00
CA ILE A 95 1.83 -0.85 -4.54
C ILE A 95 1.03 0.32 -3.99
N ALA A 96 0.46 0.13 -2.81
CA ALA A 96 -0.17 1.17 -2.02
C ALA A 96 0.17 1.03 -0.55
N VAL A 97 0.14 2.15 0.18
CA VAL A 97 0.35 2.20 1.63
C VAL A 97 -0.54 3.28 2.24
N THR A 98 -1.09 2.97 3.40
CA THR A 98 -1.86 3.91 4.22
C THR A 98 -1.37 3.81 5.64
N VAL A 99 -1.10 4.96 6.27
CA VAL A 99 -0.69 5.05 7.68
C VAL A 99 -1.73 5.87 8.43
N ALA A 100 -2.21 5.35 9.56
CA ALA A 100 -3.16 6.05 10.41
C ALA A 100 -2.57 7.39 10.90
N PRO A 101 -3.37 8.47 11.03
CA PRO A 101 -2.87 9.83 11.27
C PRO A 101 -1.90 9.94 12.44
N GLU A 102 -2.18 9.26 13.55
CA GLU A 102 -1.37 9.29 14.76
C GLU A 102 0.03 8.68 14.61
N PHE A 103 0.28 7.95 13.51
CA PHE A 103 1.57 7.33 13.19
C PHE A 103 2.29 7.95 12.00
N GLN A 104 1.68 8.96 11.37
CA GLN A 104 2.30 9.67 10.25
C GLN A 104 3.51 10.50 10.72
N GLY A 105 4.41 10.83 9.79
CA GLY A 105 5.61 11.64 10.09
C GLY A 105 6.72 10.93 10.87
N GLN A 106 6.54 9.65 11.26
CA GLN A 106 7.47 8.88 12.10
C GLN A 106 8.32 7.86 11.33
N GLY A 107 8.26 7.88 9.98
CA GLY A 107 9.05 6.99 9.13
C GLY A 107 8.47 5.59 8.92
N PHE A 108 7.32 5.26 9.49
CA PHE A 108 6.69 3.94 9.35
C PHE A 108 6.29 3.61 7.90
N GLY A 109 5.80 4.60 7.14
CA GLY A 109 5.50 4.40 5.73
C GLY A 109 6.74 4.04 4.90
N ASP A 110 7.89 4.67 5.17
CA ASP A 110 9.17 4.35 4.54
C ASP A 110 9.60 2.91 4.83
N GLU A 111 9.51 2.50 6.10
CA GLU A 111 9.84 1.15 6.54
C GLU A 111 8.93 0.09 5.89
N ALA A 112 7.62 0.35 5.86
CA ALA A 112 6.63 -0.54 5.24
C ALA A 112 6.85 -0.70 3.72
N VAL A 113 7.05 0.41 2.99
CA VAL A 113 7.27 0.38 1.54
C VAL A 113 8.59 -0.33 1.22
N ARG A 114 9.68 -0.09 1.96
CA ARG A 114 10.95 -0.82 1.75
C ARG A 114 10.79 -2.32 1.98
N ALA A 115 10.06 -2.74 2.99
CA ALA A 115 9.78 -4.15 3.25
C ALA A 115 8.96 -4.77 2.10
N LEU A 116 7.94 -4.06 1.62
CA LEU A 116 7.11 -4.51 0.50
C LEU A 116 7.91 -4.60 -0.82
N LEU A 117 8.79 -3.63 -1.10
CA LEU A 117 9.71 -3.68 -2.23
C LEU A 117 10.66 -4.88 -2.12
N GLY A 118 11.16 -5.18 -0.92
CA GLY A 118 11.98 -6.36 -0.66
C GLY A 118 11.26 -7.66 -0.98
N LEU A 119 10.03 -7.80 -0.53
CA LEU A 119 9.17 -8.94 -0.86
C LEU A 119 9.00 -9.08 -2.38
N LEU A 120 8.62 -7.99 -3.05
CA LEU A 120 8.26 -8.02 -4.47
C LEU A 120 9.46 -8.32 -5.38
N PHE A 121 10.63 -7.72 -5.12
CA PHE A 121 11.81 -7.92 -5.95
C PHE A 121 12.57 -9.21 -5.63
N ARG A 122 12.69 -9.59 -4.36
CA ARG A 122 13.54 -10.73 -3.95
C ARG A 122 12.78 -12.05 -3.91
N GLU A 123 11.51 -12.04 -3.46
CA GLU A 123 10.74 -13.28 -3.28
C GLU A 123 9.74 -13.51 -4.42
N GLU A 124 9.04 -12.45 -4.88
CA GLU A 124 8.05 -12.56 -5.95
C GLU A 124 8.66 -12.38 -7.36
N GLY A 125 9.94 -12.00 -7.45
CA GLY A 125 10.67 -11.88 -8.72
C GLY A 125 10.12 -10.80 -9.66
N LYS A 126 9.49 -9.76 -9.12
CA LYS A 126 8.95 -8.67 -9.94
C LYS A 126 10.09 -7.92 -10.63
N ARG A 127 9.91 -7.61 -11.92
CA ARG A 127 10.84 -6.81 -12.71
C ARG A 127 10.68 -5.31 -12.45
N ARG A 128 9.44 -4.86 -12.20
CA ARG A 128 9.07 -3.46 -11.99
C ARG A 128 8.00 -3.33 -10.92
N VAL A 129 8.17 -2.34 -10.06
CA VAL A 129 7.15 -1.92 -9.09
C VAL A 129 6.84 -0.46 -9.33
N PHE A 130 5.55 -0.11 -9.27
CA PHE A 130 5.09 1.27 -9.44
C PHE A 130 4.00 1.64 -8.44
N ALA A 131 3.74 2.93 -8.32
CA ALA A 131 2.65 3.48 -7.52
C ALA A 131 2.01 4.66 -8.26
N SER A 132 0.68 4.77 -8.17
CA SER A 132 -0.12 5.90 -8.64
C SER A 132 -0.40 6.83 -7.45
N VAL A 133 -0.15 8.12 -7.61
CA VAL A 133 -0.18 9.10 -6.52
C VAL A 133 -0.78 10.42 -6.99
N ASP A 134 -1.78 10.93 -6.29
CA ASP A 134 -2.25 12.29 -6.48
C ASP A 134 -1.12 13.28 -6.13
N PRO A 135 -0.72 14.22 -7.01
CA PRO A 135 0.36 15.18 -6.73
C PRO A 135 0.09 16.08 -5.52
N GLU A 136 -1.18 16.29 -5.14
CA GLU A 136 -1.55 17.01 -3.92
C GLU A 136 -1.22 16.21 -2.65
N ASN A 137 -1.02 14.89 -2.74
CA ASN A 137 -0.55 14.05 -1.64
C ASN A 137 0.97 14.18 -1.45
N THR A 138 1.39 15.36 -1.00
CA THR A 138 2.81 15.69 -0.84
C THR A 138 3.56 14.71 0.07
N ALA A 139 2.89 14.13 1.04
CA ALA A 139 3.45 13.12 1.94
C ALA A 139 3.78 11.81 1.19
N ALA A 140 2.89 11.33 0.34
CA ALA A 140 3.13 10.15 -0.50
C ALA A 140 4.21 10.42 -1.56
N VAL A 141 4.17 11.61 -2.20
CA VAL A 141 5.21 12.04 -3.15
C VAL A 141 6.59 12.02 -2.50
N ALA A 142 6.72 12.60 -1.29
CA ALA A 142 7.98 12.60 -0.54
C ALA A 142 8.40 11.18 -0.12
N LEU A 143 7.46 10.34 0.27
CA LEU A 143 7.70 8.94 0.64
C LEU A 143 8.31 8.17 -0.54
N PHE A 144 7.64 8.15 -1.69
CA PHE A 144 8.10 7.36 -2.84
C PHE A 144 9.45 7.85 -3.40
N LYS A 145 9.70 9.16 -3.40
CA LYS A 145 11.03 9.70 -3.72
C LYS A 145 12.11 9.20 -2.73
N ARG A 146 11.82 9.23 -1.44
CA ARG A 146 12.78 8.81 -0.38
C ARG A 146 13.12 7.32 -0.43
N VAL A 147 12.20 6.47 -0.82
CA VAL A 147 12.47 5.04 -0.99
C VAL A 147 13.19 4.72 -2.30
N GLY A 148 13.45 5.72 -3.15
CA GLY A 148 14.23 5.60 -4.37
C GLY A 148 13.42 5.39 -5.65
N MET A 149 12.09 5.54 -5.60
CA MET A 149 11.26 5.54 -6.80
C MET A 149 11.38 6.89 -7.53
N ARG A 150 11.40 6.85 -8.86
CA ARG A 150 11.40 8.05 -9.71
C ARG A 150 10.02 8.33 -10.26
N VAL A 151 9.71 9.56 -10.57
CA VAL A 151 8.53 9.93 -11.37
C VAL A 151 8.78 9.49 -12.80
N GLU A 152 7.88 8.68 -13.35
CA GLU A 152 7.92 8.20 -14.74
C GLU A 152 6.89 8.90 -15.63
N ALA A 153 5.76 9.35 -15.04
CA ALA A 153 4.73 10.08 -15.76
C ALA A 153 3.96 11.03 -14.84
N HIS A 154 3.41 12.10 -15.44
CA HIS A 154 2.40 12.96 -14.85
C HIS A 154 1.26 13.08 -15.85
N PHE A 155 0.13 12.51 -15.50
CA PHE A 155 -1.09 12.59 -16.30
C PHE A 155 -1.97 13.72 -15.73
N VAL A 156 -2.24 14.72 -16.53
CA VAL A 156 -3.06 15.86 -16.13
C VAL A 156 -4.53 15.54 -16.32
N GLU A 157 -5.35 15.78 -15.30
CA GLU A 157 -6.80 15.56 -15.29
C GLU A 157 -7.22 14.19 -15.86
N SER A 158 -6.48 13.14 -15.51
CA SER A 158 -6.63 11.80 -16.08
C SER A 158 -7.57 10.89 -15.30
N LEU A 159 -7.85 11.22 -14.04
CA LEU A 159 -8.68 10.42 -13.15
C LEU A 159 -9.92 11.20 -12.69
N TRP A 160 -11.11 10.62 -12.92
CA TRP A 160 -12.32 11.10 -12.24
C TRP A 160 -12.34 10.57 -10.82
N PHE A 161 -12.12 11.45 -9.85
CA PHE A 161 -11.94 11.08 -8.47
C PHE A 161 -12.74 12.00 -7.54
N LYS A 162 -13.66 11.43 -6.77
CA LYS A 162 -14.48 12.16 -5.77
C LYS A 162 -15.11 13.46 -6.30
N GLY A 163 -15.70 13.40 -7.51
CA GLY A 163 -16.43 14.50 -8.11
C GLY A 163 -15.57 15.55 -8.83
N ARG A 164 -14.27 15.29 -9.03
CA ARG A 164 -13.36 16.16 -9.79
C ARG A 164 -12.43 15.37 -10.71
N TRP A 165 -11.92 16.02 -11.72
CA TRP A 165 -10.76 15.52 -12.45
C TRP A 165 -9.49 15.74 -11.61
N ALA A 166 -8.72 14.70 -11.41
CA ALA A 166 -7.48 14.73 -10.66
C ALA A 166 -6.30 14.32 -11.54
N ASP A 167 -5.15 14.87 -11.23
CA ASP A 167 -3.88 14.45 -11.82
C ASP A 167 -3.41 13.14 -11.21
N ASP A 168 -2.56 12.43 -11.97
CA ASP A 168 -1.93 11.19 -11.50
C ASP A 168 -0.43 11.20 -11.77
N LEU A 169 0.38 11.03 -10.72
CA LEU A 169 1.81 10.81 -10.81
C LEU A 169 2.10 9.31 -10.74
N ILE A 170 2.79 8.78 -11.74
CA ILE A 170 3.30 7.40 -11.71
C ILE A 170 4.74 7.41 -11.21
N PHE A 171 4.96 6.79 -10.05
CA PHE A 171 6.27 6.46 -9.53
C PHE A 171 6.67 5.06 -9.95
N GLY A 172 7.94 4.85 -10.36
CA GLY A 172 8.44 3.54 -10.77
C GLY A 172 9.82 3.23 -10.20
N LEU A 173 10.07 1.91 -10.03
CA LEU A 173 11.38 1.35 -9.66
C LEU A 173 11.57 0.01 -10.37
N LEU A 174 12.75 -0.22 -10.94
CA LEU A 174 13.12 -1.48 -11.57
C LEU A 174 13.93 -2.35 -10.59
N ALA A 175 13.79 -3.67 -10.72
CA ALA A 175 14.54 -4.61 -9.90
C ALA A 175 16.05 -4.37 -9.91
N ARG A 176 16.64 -4.02 -11.08
CA ARG A 176 18.07 -3.71 -11.22
C ARG A 176 18.52 -2.44 -10.50
N GLU A 177 17.58 -1.57 -10.15
CA GLU A 177 17.82 -0.29 -9.44
C GLU A 177 17.61 -0.42 -7.93
N TYR A 178 16.94 -1.51 -7.50
CA TYR A 178 16.62 -1.72 -6.10
C TYR A 178 17.87 -2.03 -5.28
N LYS A 179 18.27 -1.05 -4.47
CA LYS A 179 19.39 -1.15 -3.51
C LYS A 179 18.85 -1.50 -2.12
N GLY A 180 18.17 -2.63 -2.00
CA GLY A 180 17.72 -3.07 -0.68
C GLY A 180 18.90 -3.29 0.27
N LYS A 181 18.83 -2.77 1.50
CA LYS A 181 19.77 -3.15 2.55
C LYS A 181 19.61 -4.66 2.78
N ASN A 182 20.72 -5.38 2.77
CA ASN A 182 20.80 -6.77 3.22
C ASN A 182 20.48 -6.85 4.70
#